data_09739717cbdc32c48fe454b00523dc72
#
_entry.id   09739717cbdc32c48fe454b00523dc72
#
_cell.length_a   1.000
_cell.length_b   1.000
_cell.length_c   1.000
_cell.angle_alpha   90.00
_cell.angle_beta   90.00
_cell.angle_gamma   90.00
#
_symmetry.space_group_name_H-M   'P 1'
#
loop_
_entity.id
_entity.type
_entity.pdbx_description
1 polymer ?
#
loop_
_entity_poly.entity_id
_entity_poly.type
_entity_poly.pdbx_seq_one_letter_code
_entity_poly.pdbx_strand_id
1 'polypeptide(L)'
;MAIIGTIILFFCWFSFNAGSTLNASDARLAVAATNTMIAGAAAGLVAMFYMWARYGKPDPSMTANGALAGLVAITAPCAFVNGISAFVIGIIAAFLVCLAVPFVENKLKLDDPVGAISVHGVNGIWGVIATGLFADGTYGDGLNGVAGGVRGLFFGDASQLVAQLIAVAVLFIWGFGVSYVFFKVLDKVWGLRVAPEDELEGLDIPEMGVLAYPDSQLVRGELDYDAADNAPIKQLERFKTYNATEYRQPITGAVKLENAVPVSKTEVVKENADRPGKITKVDIITRSSRFEALKHEMNLIGVTGMTVTNVLGCGIQKGRTEYYRGTAVEMNLLPKVEVEIVVTKVPVADVIAAAQKALYTGNIGDGKIFVYDVENVVKVRTGEQGYAALQEEDVALA
;
A
#
# COMPACT_ATOMS: atom_id res chain seq x y z
N MET A 1 -5.05 7.06 5.55
CA MET A 1 -5.88 7.69 4.49
C MET A 1 -7.08 6.82 4.13
N ALA A 2 -6.94 5.52 3.81
CA ALA A 2 -8.07 4.66 3.43
C ALA A 2 -9.24 4.68 4.44
N ILE A 3 -8.98 4.62 5.74
CA ILE A 3 -10.03 4.67 6.77
C ILE A 3 -10.77 6.01 6.77
N ILE A 4 -10.07 7.14 6.59
CA ILE A 4 -10.72 8.46 6.48
C ILE A 4 -11.61 8.50 5.25
N GLY A 5 -11.11 8.02 4.11
CA GLY A 5 -11.91 7.89 2.89
C GLY A 5 -13.16 7.03 3.09
N THR A 6 -13.03 5.90 3.80
CA THR A 6 -14.17 5.04 4.14
C THR A 6 -15.23 5.75 4.99
N ILE A 7 -14.81 6.53 6.00
CA ILE A 7 -15.76 7.30 6.84
C ILE A 7 -16.50 8.32 6.00
N ILE A 8 -15.81 9.04 5.12
CA ILE A 8 -16.43 10.01 4.20
C ILE A 8 -17.42 9.32 3.28
N LEU A 9 -17.03 8.20 2.65
CA LEU A 9 -17.89 7.42 1.78
C LEU A 9 -19.12 6.88 2.53
N PHE A 10 -18.92 6.36 3.75
CA PHE A 10 -20.00 5.83 4.57
C PHE A 10 -21.05 6.92 4.85
N PHE A 11 -20.59 8.10 5.24
CA PHE A 11 -21.50 9.24 5.48
C PHE A 11 -22.23 9.67 4.21
N CYS A 12 -21.52 9.83 3.10
CA CYS A 12 -22.11 10.27 1.83
C CYS A 12 -23.08 9.23 1.24
N TRP A 13 -22.93 7.94 1.60
CA TRP A 13 -23.80 6.88 1.07
C TRP A 13 -25.26 7.00 1.51
N PHE A 14 -25.51 7.63 2.66
CA PHE A 14 -26.89 7.95 3.08
C PHE A 14 -27.55 8.86 2.08
N SER A 15 -26.86 9.92 1.66
CA SER A 15 -27.37 10.85 0.65
C SER A 15 -27.44 10.18 -0.72
N PHE A 16 -26.49 9.34 -1.06
CA PHE A 16 -26.45 8.63 -2.34
C PHE A 16 -27.66 7.72 -2.52
N ASN A 17 -27.93 6.84 -1.55
CA ASN A 17 -29.06 5.91 -1.64
C ASN A 17 -30.41 6.59 -1.41
N ALA A 18 -30.52 7.38 -0.34
CA ALA A 18 -31.79 8.06 -0.03
C ALA A 18 -32.15 9.14 -1.06
N GLY A 19 -31.15 9.91 -1.52
CA GLY A 19 -31.35 10.93 -2.55
C GLY A 19 -31.75 10.36 -3.91
N SER A 20 -31.45 9.11 -4.20
CA SER A 20 -31.85 8.40 -5.43
C SER A 20 -33.35 8.14 -5.52
N THR A 21 -34.13 8.38 -4.46
CA THR A 21 -35.59 8.40 -4.53
C THR A 21 -36.14 9.61 -5.33
N LEU A 22 -35.32 10.65 -5.54
CA LEU A 22 -35.62 11.88 -6.22
C LEU A 22 -36.84 12.63 -5.65
N ASN A 23 -37.27 12.26 -4.44
CA ASN A 23 -38.44 12.84 -3.77
C ASN A 23 -38.22 12.91 -2.26
N ALA A 24 -37.94 14.10 -1.75
CA ALA A 24 -37.69 14.33 -0.32
C ALA A 24 -38.94 14.16 0.57
N SER A 25 -40.16 14.17 0.00
CA SER A 25 -41.42 13.97 0.72
C SER A 25 -41.84 12.50 0.83
N ASP A 26 -41.18 11.59 0.15
CA ASP A 26 -41.50 10.15 0.19
C ASP A 26 -40.86 9.49 1.41
N ALA A 27 -41.66 8.79 2.22
CA ALA A 27 -41.15 8.01 3.37
C ALA A 27 -40.11 6.96 2.98
N ARG A 28 -40.05 6.57 1.72
CA ARG A 28 -39.07 5.65 1.12
C ARG A 28 -37.63 6.15 1.30
N LEU A 29 -37.42 7.48 1.32
CA LEU A 29 -36.13 8.08 1.64
C LEU A 29 -35.61 7.61 2.99
N ALA A 30 -36.46 7.60 4.02
CA ALA A 30 -36.08 7.14 5.36
C ALA A 30 -35.78 5.62 5.39
N VAL A 31 -36.58 4.83 4.64
CA VAL A 31 -36.33 3.37 4.50
C VAL A 31 -35.01 3.10 3.83
N ALA A 32 -34.69 3.79 2.73
CA ALA A 32 -33.41 3.65 2.02
C ALA A 32 -32.22 4.01 2.92
N ALA A 33 -32.31 5.13 3.67
CA ALA A 33 -31.28 5.54 4.62
C ALA A 33 -31.08 4.51 5.76
N THR A 34 -32.17 4.03 6.35
CA THR A 34 -32.12 3.04 7.43
C THR A 34 -31.51 1.71 6.97
N ASN A 35 -31.96 1.18 5.83
CA ASN A 35 -31.43 -0.05 5.25
C ASN A 35 -29.94 0.07 4.90
N THR A 36 -29.52 1.26 4.41
CA THR A 36 -28.12 1.57 4.13
C THR A 36 -27.28 1.47 5.39
N MET A 37 -27.72 2.06 6.51
CA MET A 37 -27.06 1.96 7.81
C MET A 37 -26.95 0.50 8.26
N ILE A 38 -28.05 -0.23 8.26
CA ILE A 38 -28.12 -1.62 8.74
C ILE A 38 -27.14 -2.50 7.96
N ALA A 39 -27.18 -2.45 6.63
CA ALA A 39 -26.34 -3.31 5.81
C ALA A 39 -24.83 -2.95 5.94
N GLY A 40 -24.50 -1.65 5.92
CA GLY A 40 -23.11 -1.21 6.06
C GLY A 40 -22.51 -1.56 7.42
N ALA A 41 -23.27 -1.33 8.51
CA ALA A 41 -22.84 -1.66 9.86
C ALA A 41 -22.71 -3.18 10.07
N ALA A 42 -23.70 -3.96 9.63
CA ALA A 42 -23.67 -5.42 9.71
C ALA A 42 -22.47 -6.00 8.98
N ALA A 43 -22.22 -5.53 7.75
CA ALA A 43 -21.12 -6.01 6.94
C ALA A 43 -19.75 -5.65 7.53
N GLY A 44 -19.57 -4.44 8.04
CA GLY A 44 -18.34 -4.04 8.71
C GLY A 44 -18.03 -4.91 9.94
N LEU A 45 -19.03 -5.13 10.80
CA LEU A 45 -18.89 -5.98 11.98
C LEU A 45 -18.56 -7.44 11.62
N VAL A 46 -19.28 -8.01 10.66
CA VAL A 46 -19.07 -9.40 10.24
C VAL A 46 -17.69 -9.58 9.62
N ALA A 47 -17.24 -8.65 8.77
CA ALA A 47 -15.91 -8.67 8.19
C ALA A 47 -14.81 -8.58 9.28
N MET A 48 -14.99 -7.69 10.26
CA MET A 48 -14.09 -7.57 11.41
C MET A 48 -13.96 -8.89 12.18
N PHE A 49 -15.10 -9.51 12.54
CA PHE A 49 -15.09 -10.79 13.27
C PHE A 49 -14.55 -11.94 12.42
N TYR A 50 -14.84 -11.98 11.13
CA TYR A 50 -14.27 -12.97 10.21
C TYR A 50 -12.75 -12.89 10.17
N MET A 51 -12.20 -11.68 10.01
CA MET A 51 -10.75 -11.49 10.00
C MET A 51 -10.13 -11.84 11.34
N TRP A 52 -10.77 -11.45 12.44
CA TRP A 52 -10.30 -11.79 13.78
C TRP A 52 -10.27 -13.32 14.01
N ALA A 53 -11.34 -14.00 13.67
CA ALA A 53 -11.42 -15.46 13.81
C ALA A 53 -10.44 -16.22 12.90
N ARG A 54 -10.19 -15.68 11.68
CA ARG A 54 -9.39 -16.37 10.66
C ARG A 54 -7.89 -16.10 10.77
N TYR A 55 -7.53 -14.89 11.19
CA TYR A 55 -6.14 -14.38 11.20
C TYR A 55 -5.66 -13.93 12.57
N GLY A 56 -6.48 -14.07 13.62
CA GLY A 56 -6.13 -13.76 15.00
C GLY A 56 -6.17 -12.29 15.38
N LYS A 57 -6.40 -11.38 14.43
CA LYS A 57 -6.50 -9.92 14.67
C LYS A 57 -7.56 -9.30 13.77
N PRO A 58 -8.34 -8.30 14.26
CA PRO A 58 -9.21 -7.52 13.41
C PRO A 58 -8.35 -6.66 12.47
N ASP A 59 -8.61 -6.75 11.19
CA ASP A 59 -7.94 -5.92 10.18
C ASP A 59 -8.78 -4.67 9.91
N PRO A 60 -8.26 -3.45 10.18
CA PRO A 60 -9.01 -2.23 9.95
C PRO A 60 -9.34 -1.99 8.47
N SER A 61 -8.46 -2.40 7.55
CA SER A 61 -8.66 -2.24 6.11
C SER A 61 -9.78 -3.15 5.62
N MET A 62 -9.77 -4.42 6.04
CA MET A 62 -10.83 -5.36 5.71
C MET A 62 -12.16 -5.05 6.41
N THR A 63 -12.12 -4.49 7.63
CA THR A 63 -13.32 -3.97 8.31
C THR A 63 -13.95 -2.83 7.52
N ALA A 64 -13.12 -1.90 7.01
CA ALA A 64 -13.53 -0.82 6.14
C ALA A 64 -14.13 -1.34 4.82
N ASN A 65 -13.43 -2.27 4.17
CA ASN A 65 -13.92 -2.93 2.95
C ASN A 65 -15.24 -3.67 3.19
N GLY A 66 -15.39 -4.31 4.35
CA GLY A 66 -16.66 -4.93 4.76
C GLY A 66 -17.79 -3.94 4.84
N ALA A 67 -17.57 -2.81 5.52
CA ALA A 67 -18.57 -1.75 5.62
C ALA A 67 -18.97 -1.21 4.24
N LEU A 68 -18.00 -0.88 3.39
CA LEU A 68 -18.25 -0.43 2.02
C LEU A 68 -18.94 -1.49 1.16
N ALA A 69 -18.57 -2.76 1.28
CA ALA A 69 -19.23 -3.86 0.57
C ALA A 69 -20.70 -3.98 0.95
N GLY A 70 -21.05 -3.80 2.23
CA GLY A 70 -22.43 -3.73 2.69
C GLY A 70 -23.20 -2.56 2.10
N LEU A 71 -22.57 -1.39 2.03
CA LEU A 71 -23.15 -0.20 1.40
C LEU A 71 -23.40 -0.41 -0.10
N VAL A 72 -22.43 -1.00 -0.80
CA VAL A 72 -22.56 -1.35 -2.23
C VAL A 72 -23.68 -2.36 -2.44
N ALA A 73 -23.70 -3.45 -1.66
CA ALA A 73 -24.69 -4.52 -1.79
C ALA A 73 -26.12 -4.03 -1.55
N ILE A 74 -26.33 -3.09 -0.63
CA ILE A 74 -27.65 -2.54 -0.35
C ILE A 74 -28.09 -1.44 -1.31
N THR A 75 -27.18 -0.91 -2.13
CA THR A 75 -27.49 0.24 -2.99
C THR A 75 -28.65 -0.03 -3.94
N ALA A 76 -28.68 -1.18 -4.61
CA ALA A 76 -29.79 -1.53 -5.50
C ALA A 76 -31.09 -1.84 -4.74
N PRO A 77 -31.09 -2.66 -3.66
CA PRO A 77 -32.32 -3.05 -2.99
C PRO A 77 -32.79 -2.09 -1.88
N CYS A 78 -32.05 -1.03 -1.50
CA CYS A 78 -32.28 -0.26 -0.27
C CYS A 78 -33.70 0.27 -0.10
N ALA A 79 -34.38 0.64 -1.19
CA ALA A 79 -35.76 1.15 -1.16
C ALA A 79 -36.83 0.05 -1.28
N PHE A 80 -36.43 -1.19 -1.55
CA PHE A 80 -37.34 -2.30 -1.92
C PHE A 80 -37.35 -3.45 -0.92
N VAL A 81 -36.52 -3.39 0.14
CA VAL A 81 -36.39 -4.47 1.13
C VAL A 81 -36.67 -3.95 2.54
N ASN A 82 -37.07 -4.86 3.44
CA ASN A 82 -37.19 -4.55 4.85
C ASN A 82 -35.84 -4.64 5.58
N GLY A 83 -35.76 -4.16 6.83
CA GLY A 83 -34.54 -4.11 7.61
C GLY A 83 -33.88 -5.45 7.90
N ILE A 84 -34.67 -6.55 8.01
CA ILE A 84 -34.12 -7.91 8.21
C ILE A 84 -33.41 -8.35 6.94
N SER A 85 -34.02 -8.13 5.78
CA SER A 85 -33.40 -8.43 4.49
C SER A 85 -32.13 -7.59 4.29
N ALA A 86 -32.15 -6.31 4.65
CA ALA A 86 -30.97 -5.44 4.59
C ALA A 86 -29.81 -5.98 5.46
N PHE A 87 -30.12 -6.45 6.67
CA PHE A 87 -29.14 -7.08 7.57
C PHE A 87 -28.52 -8.34 6.95
N VAL A 88 -29.34 -9.24 6.40
CA VAL A 88 -28.87 -10.47 5.74
C VAL A 88 -28.02 -10.15 4.51
N ILE A 89 -28.43 -9.19 3.69
CA ILE A 89 -27.70 -8.75 2.51
C ILE A 89 -26.29 -8.24 2.91
N GLY A 90 -26.20 -7.46 4.00
CA GLY A 90 -24.94 -6.99 4.54
C GLY A 90 -24.03 -8.11 5.04
N ILE A 91 -24.57 -9.10 5.77
CA ILE A 91 -23.80 -10.27 6.23
C ILE A 91 -23.19 -11.03 5.04
N ILE A 92 -23.97 -11.29 4.00
CA ILE A 92 -23.48 -11.98 2.79
C ILE A 92 -22.41 -11.15 2.09
N ALA A 93 -22.60 -9.84 2.00
CA ALA A 93 -21.60 -8.93 1.42
C ALA A 93 -20.24 -9.00 2.14
N ALA A 94 -20.27 -9.09 3.48
CA ALA A 94 -19.05 -9.24 4.27
C ALA A 94 -18.26 -10.50 3.92
N PHE A 95 -18.95 -11.64 3.83
CA PHE A 95 -18.29 -12.90 3.43
C PHE A 95 -17.76 -12.82 2.00
N LEU A 96 -18.54 -12.24 1.08
CA LEU A 96 -18.14 -12.10 -0.31
C LEU A 96 -16.87 -11.26 -0.44
N VAL A 97 -16.77 -10.12 0.21
CA VAL A 97 -15.57 -9.27 0.12
C VAL A 97 -14.36 -9.93 0.78
N CYS A 98 -14.52 -10.59 1.94
CA CYS A 98 -13.42 -11.27 2.61
C CYS A 98 -12.84 -12.44 1.79
N LEU A 99 -13.67 -13.08 0.97
CA LEU A 99 -13.25 -14.17 0.07
C LEU A 99 -12.75 -13.64 -1.28
N ALA A 100 -13.35 -12.56 -1.79
CA ALA A 100 -13.04 -12.03 -3.10
C ALA A 100 -11.67 -11.31 -3.14
N VAL A 101 -11.32 -10.53 -2.12
CA VAL A 101 -10.02 -9.83 -2.07
C VAL A 101 -8.85 -10.79 -2.29
N PRO A 102 -8.64 -11.81 -1.45
CA PRO A 102 -7.53 -12.74 -1.66
C PRO A 102 -7.66 -13.56 -2.96
N PHE A 103 -8.87 -13.77 -3.47
CA PHE A 103 -9.07 -14.44 -4.74
C PHE A 103 -8.62 -13.57 -5.91
N VAL A 104 -8.98 -12.29 -5.94
CA VAL A 104 -8.58 -11.35 -6.99
C VAL A 104 -7.06 -11.18 -7.01
N GLU A 105 -6.45 -10.93 -5.86
CA GLU A 105 -5.01 -10.69 -5.76
C GLU A 105 -4.19 -11.97 -5.97
N ASN A 106 -4.52 -13.07 -5.29
CA ASN A 106 -3.66 -14.26 -5.27
C ASN A 106 -3.94 -15.24 -6.41
N LYS A 107 -5.20 -15.34 -6.89
CA LYS A 107 -5.59 -16.28 -7.96
C LYS A 107 -5.66 -15.62 -9.32
N LEU A 108 -6.33 -14.48 -9.43
CA LEU A 108 -6.42 -13.74 -10.68
C LEU A 108 -5.17 -12.91 -10.98
N LYS A 109 -4.33 -12.65 -9.97
CA LYS A 109 -3.11 -11.82 -10.09
C LYS A 109 -3.41 -10.41 -10.62
N LEU A 110 -4.54 -9.86 -10.22
CA LEU A 110 -4.93 -8.49 -10.54
C LEU A 110 -4.49 -7.57 -9.39
N ASP A 111 -3.94 -6.43 -9.77
CA ASP A 111 -3.55 -5.37 -8.86
C ASP A 111 -4.80 -4.61 -8.38
N ASP A 112 -5.20 -4.86 -7.15
CA ASP A 112 -6.40 -4.26 -6.52
C ASP A 112 -6.08 -3.83 -5.07
N PRO A 113 -5.20 -2.82 -4.88
CA PRO A 113 -4.56 -2.51 -3.59
C PRO A 113 -5.55 -2.08 -2.50
N VAL A 114 -6.74 -1.61 -2.86
CA VAL A 114 -7.81 -1.24 -1.91
C VAL A 114 -9.03 -2.15 -1.98
N GLY A 115 -8.98 -3.21 -2.78
CA GLY A 115 -10.08 -4.17 -2.94
C GLY A 115 -11.28 -3.61 -3.73
N ALA A 116 -11.06 -2.68 -4.66
CA ALA A 116 -12.15 -2.02 -5.41
C ALA A 116 -12.95 -3.01 -6.25
N ILE A 117 -12.32 -3.99 -6.90
CA ILE A 117 -13.00 -5.04 -7.65
C ILE A 117 -13.90 -5.85 -6.73
N SER A 118 -13.39 -6.24 -5.58
CA SER A 118 -14.09 -7.06 -4.60
C SER A 118 -15.24 -6.31 -3.92
N VAL A 119 -15.02 -5.04 -3.57
CA VAL A 119 -16.03 -4.19 -2.92
C VAL A 119 -17.11 -3.78 -3.92
N HIS A 120 -16.75 -3.22 -5.06
CA HIS A 120 -17.73 -2.62 -5.99
C HIS A 120 -18.20 -3.63 -7.05
N GLY A 121 -17.31 -4.41 -7.68
CA GLY A 121 -17.66 -5.37 -8.71
C GLY A 121 -18.47 -6.55 -8.15
N VAL A 122 -17.87 -7.30 -7.24
CA VAL A 122 -18.51 -8.52 -6.67
C VAL A 122 -19.75 -8.17 -5.87
N ASN A 123 -19.68 -7.18 -4.98
CA ASN A 123 -20.82 -6.83 -4.14
C ASN A 123 -21.86 -5.97 -4.87
N GLY A 124 -21.51 -5.30 -5.96
CA GLY A 124 -22.47 -4.67 -6.86
C GLY A 124 -23.33 -5.70 -7.58
N ILE A 125 -22.71 -6.77 -8.11
CA ILE A 125 -23.45 -7.92 -8.68
C ILE A 125 -24.35 -8.56 -7.62
N TRP A 126 -23.83 -8.78 -6.43
CA TRP A 126 -24.63 -9.30 -5.32
C TRP A 126 -25.84 -8.40 -5.01
N GLY A 127 -25.65 -7.08 -4.93
CA GLY A 127 -26.73 -6.13 -4.63
C GLY A 127 -27.85 -6.16 -5.66
N VAL A 128 -27.52 -6.22 -6.95
CA VAL A 128 -28.52 -6.34 -8.01
C VAL A 128 -29.28 -7.66 -7.89
N ILE A 129 -28.59 -8.79 -7.68
CA ILE A 129 -29.24 -10.11 -7.45
C ILE A 129 -30.11 -10.08 -6.19
N ALA A 130 -29.64 -9.43 -5.11
CA ALA A 130 -30.35 -9.32 -3.86
C ALA A 130 -31.70 -8.59 -4.02
N THR A 131 -31.80 -7.60 -4.92
CA THR A 131 -33.10 -7.00 -5.27
C THR A 131 -34.07 -8.03 -5.82
N GLY A 132 -33.60 -8.90 -6.72
CA GLY A 132 -34.40 -9.98 -7.29
C GLY A 132 -34.80 -11.07 -6.30
N LEU A 133 -34.09 -11.21 -5.19
CA LEU A 133 -34.36 -12.18 -4.14
C LEU A 133 -35.25 -11.62 -3.02
N PHE A 134 -34.92 -10.42 -2.51
CA PHE A 134 -35.39 -9.90 -1.24
C PHE A 134 -36.39 -8.75 -1.33
N ALA A 135 -36.71 -8.22 -2.53
CA ALA A 135 -37.74 -7.18 -2.66
C ALA A 135 -39.07 -7.67 -2.11
N ASP A 136 -39.68 -6.90 -1.18
CA ASP A 136 -40.79 -7.37 -0.35
C ASP A 136 -42.19 -6.94 -0.82
N GLY A 137 -42.24 -6.16 -1.90
CA GLY A 137 -43.50 -5.68 -2.48
C GLY A 137 -44.08 -4.44 -1.79
N THR A 138 -43.42 -3.91 -0.77
CA THR A 138 -43.89 -2.72 -0.03
C THR A 138 -43.73 -1.44 -0.86
N TYR A 139 -42.62 -1.33 -1.61
CA TYR A 139 -42.27 -0.18 -2.40
C TYR A 139 -42.10 -0.51 -3.88
N GLY A 140 -42.17 0.49 -4.72
CA GLY A 140 -41.98 0.38 -6.17
C GLY A 140 -43.09 1.04 -6.98
N ASP A 141 -44.20 1.37 -6.37
CA ASP A 141 -45.30 1.99 -7.07
C ASP A 141 -44.91 3.41 -7.54
N GLY A 142 -44.85 3.56 -8.85
CA GLY A 142 -44.45 4.80 -9.50
C GLY A 142 -42.96 5.12 -9.48
N LEU A 143 -42.11 4.39 -8.76
CA LEU A 143 -40.67 4.60 -8.79
C LEU A 143 -40.10 4.11 -10.13
N ASN A 144 -39.32 4.95 -10.78
CA ASN A 144 -38.77 4.66 -12.12
C ASN A 144 -39.81 4.23 -13.17
N GLY A 145 -41.09 4.70 -13.01
CA GLY A 145 -42.15 4.39 -13.92
C GLY A 145 -42.74 2.97 -13.81
N VAL A 146 -42.31 2.18 -12.79
CA VAL A 146 -42.87 0.86 -12.55
C VAL A 146 -44.15 0.98 -11.74
N ALA A 147 -45.23 0.46 -12.29
CA ALA A 147 -46.52 0.40 -11.59
C ALA A 147 -46.58 -0.86 -10.70
N GLY A 148 -47.02 -0.68 -9.47
CA GLY A 148 -47.17 -1.75 -8.48
C GLY A 148 -45.86 -2.03 -7.70
N GLY A 149 -45.97 -2.84 -6.64
CA GLY A 149 -44.88 -3.19 -5.77
C GLY A 149 -43.88 -4.15 -6.43
N VAL A 150 -42.56 -3.92 -6.22
CA VAL A 150 -41.52 -4.81 -6.69
C VAL A 150 -41.38 -5.95 -5.69
N ARG A 151 -41.49 -7.22 -6.16
CA ARG A 151 -41.35 -8.44 -5.35
C ARG A 151 -40.25 -9.32 -5.89
N GLY A 152 -39.43 -9.84 -5.00
CA GLY A 152 -38.39 -10.82 -5.32
C GLY A 152 -38.85 -12.27 -5.13
N LEU A 153 -37.96 -13.20 -5.44
CA LEU A 153 -38.23 -14.64 -5.39
C LEU A 153 -38.75 -15.10 -4.01
N PHE A 154 -38.17 -14.59 -2.92
CA PHE A 154 -38.59 -14.97 -1.56
C PHE A 154 -39.96 -14.39 -1.17
N PHE A 155 -40.48 -13.45 -1.94
CA PHE A 155 -41.79 -12.82 -1.77
C PHE A 155 -42.78 -13.17 -2.90
N GLY A 156 -42.48 -14.24 -3.66
CA GLY A 156 -43.40 -14.87 -4.58
C GLY A 156 -43.31 -14.45 -6.04
N ASP A 157 -42.28 -13.70 -6.44
CA ASP A 157 -42.08 -13.30 -7.83
C ASP A 157 -40.65 -13.62 -8.34
N ALA A 158 -40.55 -14.69 -9.14
CA ALA A 158 -39.30 -15.10 -9.77
C ALA A 158 -38.92 -14.24 -10.98
N SER A 159 -39.87 -13.49 -11.56
CA SER A 159 -39.61 -12.68 -12.75
C SER A 159 -38.63 -11.56 -12.47
N GLN A 160 -38.69 -10.98 -11.27
CA GLN A 160 -37.77 -9.95 -10.83
C GLN A 160 -36.32 -10.47 -10.75
N LEU A 161 -36.13 -11.69 -10.26
CA LEU A 161 -34.79 -12.29 -10.23
C LEU A 161 -34.23 -12.50 -11.64
N VAL A 162 -35.07 -12.97 -12.57
CA VAL A 162 -34.66 -13.14 -13.98
C VAL A 162 -34.27 -11.78 -14.59
N ALA A 163 -35.08 -10.74 -14.35
CA ALA A 163 -34.76 -9.38 -14.81
C ALA A 163 -33.40 -8.89 -14.28
N GLN A 164 -33.12 -9.11 -13.00
CA GLN A 164 -31.84 -8.72 -12.38
C GLN A 164 -30.66 -9.53 -12.93
N LEU A 165 -30.81 -10.82 -13.19
CA LEU A 165 -29.76 -11.63 -13.82
C LEU A 165 -29.45 -11.16 -15.25
N ILE A 166 -30.46 -10.80 -16.03
CA ILE A 166 -30.28 -10.20 -17.36
C ILE A 166 -29.56 -8.85 -17.22
N ALA A 167 -29.97 -8.00 -16.29
CA ALA A 167 -29.32 -6.73 -16.04
C ALA A 167 -27.84 -6.88 -15.68
N VAL A 168 -27.50 -7.82 -14.79
CA VAL A 168 -26.09 -8.14 -14.44
C VAL A 168 -25.31 -8.53 -15.67
N ALA A 169 -25.84 -9.46 -16.49
CA ALA A 169 -25.16 -9.94 -17.70
C ALA A 169 -24.92 -8.80 -18.70
N VAL A 170 -25.95 -7.98 -18.95
CA VAL A 170 -25.83 -6.84 -19.87
C VAL A 170 -24.83 -5.81 -19.36
N LEU A 171 -24.90 -5.44 -18.06
CA LEU A 171 -24.00 -4.46 -17.45
C LEU A 171 -22.57 -4.97 -17.43
N PHE A 172 -22.37 -6.25 -17.18
CA PHE A 172 -21.02 -6.84 -17.20
C PHE A 172 -20.43 -6.79 -18.61
N ILE A 173 -21.18 -7.27 -19.62
CA ILE A 173 -20.70 -7.30 -21.01
C ILE A 173 -20.45 -5.88 -21.51
N TRP A 174 -21.39 -4.98 -21.31
CA TRP A 174 -21.28 -3.59 -21.77
C TRP A 174 -20.23 -2.81 -21.01
N GLY A 175 -20.32 -2.77 -19.67
CA GLY A 175 -19.42 -2.01 -18.81
C GLY A 175 -17.99 -2.47 -18.91
N PHE A 176 -17.73 -3.78 -18.74
CA PHE A 176 -16.40 -4.35 -18.87
C PHE A 176 -15.88 -4.27 -20.30
N GLY A 177 -16.71 -4.66 -21.28
CA GLY A 177 -16.29 -4.69 -22.68
C GLY A 177 -15.91 -3.32 -23.22
N VAL A 178 -16.76 -2.31 -23.01
CA VAL A 178 -16.49 -0.92 -23.46
C VAL A 178 -15.29 -0.34 -22.73
N SER A 179 -15.21 -0.50 -21.40
CA SER A 179 -14.08 -0.01 -20.60
C SER A 179 -12.77 -0.69 -20.99
N TYR A 180 -12.79 -2.00 -21.24
CA TYR A 180 -11.61 -2.73 -21.67
C TYR A 180 -11.06 -2.20 -22.99
N VAL A 181 -11.92 -2.01 -23.99
CA VAL A 181 -11.53 -1.46 -25.29
C VAL A 181 -11.00 -0.03 -25.13
N PHE A 182 -11.73 0.80 -24.36
CA PHE A 182 -11.34 2.19 -24.14
C PHE A 182 -9.95 2.28 -23.47
N PHE A 183 -9.73 1.56 -22.37
CA PHE A 183 -8.44 1.60 -21.67
C PHE A 183 -7.31 0.97 -22.47
N LYS A 184 -7.58 -0.06 -23.30
CA LYS A 184 -6.57 -0.61 -24.22
C LYS A 184 -6.14 0.41 -25.29
N VAL A 185 -7.07 1.18 -25.81
CA VAL A 185 -6.75 2.25 -26.77
C VAL A 185 -5.97 3.36 -26.07
N LEU A 186 -6.41 3.77 -24.89
CA LEU A 186 -5.76 4.83 -24.12
C LEU A 186 -4.32 4.44 -23.73
N ASP A 187 -4.12 3.22 -23.27
CA ASP A 187 -2.80 2.67 -22.93
C ASP A 187 -1.85 2.68 -24.11
N LYS A 188 -2.38 2.34 -25.31
CA LYS A 188 -1.57 2.35 -26.56
C LYS A 188 -1.18 3.77 -27.00
N VAL A 189 -2.03 4.76 -26.73
CA VAL A 189 -1.84 6.15 -27.19
C VAL A 189 -1.03 6.98 -26.21
N TRP A 190 -1.29 6.83 -24.91
CA TRP A 190 -0.70 7.64 -23.84
C TRP A 190 0.19 6.87 -22.87
N GLY A 191 -0.03 5.55 -22.72
CA GLY A 191 0.50 4.79 -21.62
C GLY A 191 -0.27 5.08 -20.32
N LEU A 192 -0.80 4.02 -19.70
CA LEU A 192 -1.60 4.18 -18.45
C LEU A 192 -0.79 3.87 -17.21
N ARG A 193 0.26 3.07 -17.33
CA ARG A 193 1.06 2.67 -16.19
C ARG A 193 2.41 3.38 -16.21
N VAL A 194 2.80 3.88 -15.06
CA VAL A 194 4.13 4.47 -14.85
C VAL A 194 5.22 3.41 -14.97
N ALA A 195 6.47 3.85 -15.10
CA ALA A 195 7.60 2.93 -15.09
C ALA A 195 7.68 2.17 -13.75
N PRO A 196 8.07 0.89 -13.74
CA PRO A 196 8.19 0.11 -12.51
C PRO A 196 9.10 0.75 -11.46
N GLU A 197 10.11 1.48 -11.87
CA GLU A 197 11.04 2.20 -11.02
C GLU A 197 10.34 3.36 -10.29
N ASP A 198 9.51 4.13 -10.99
CA ASP A 198 8.74 5.23 -10.42
C ASP A 198 7.66 4.71 -9.45
N GLU A 199 7.02 3.56 -9.78
CA GLU A 199 6.04 2.92 -8.90
C GLU A 199 6.66 2.46 -7.58
N LEU A 200 7.89 1.91 -7.61
CA LEU A 200 8.63 1.48 -6.42
C LEU A 200 9.17 2.65 -5.59
N GLU A 201 9.57 3.75 -6.22
CA GLU A 201 10.00 4.98 -5.52
C GLU A 201 8.83 5.73 -4.90
N GLY A 202 7.63 5.56 -5.45
CA GLY A 202 6.43 6.33 -5.10
C GLY A 202 6.15 7.45 -6.09
N LEU A 203 4.86 7.67 -6.37
CA LEU A 203 4.41 8.55 -7.46
C LEU A 203 4.41 10.04 -7.10
N ASP A 204 4.68 10.38 -5.86
CA ASP A 204 4.62 11.77 -5.37
C ASP A 204 5.53 12.70 -6.17
N ILE A 205 6.79 12.30 -6.34
CA ILE A 205 7.78 13.10 -7.05
C ILE A 205 7.68 12.93 -8.58
N PRO A 206 7.63 11.70 -9.14
CA PRO A 206 7.58 11.53 -10.59
C PRO A 206 6.37 12.16 -11.25
N GLU A 207 5.20 12.11 -10.61
CA GLU A 207 3.95 12.59 -11.20
C GLU A 207 3.51 13.97 -10.67
N MET A 208 3.67 14.22 -9.36
CA MET A 208 3.17 15.44 -8.73
C MET A 208 4.25 16.50 -8.51
N GLY A 209 5.54 16.10 -8.53
CA GLY A 209 6.66 16.99 -8.29
C GLY A 209 6.84 17.44 -6.85
N VAL A 210 6.04 16.93 -5.91
CA VAL A 210 6.07 17.26 -4.49
C VAL A 210 5.80 16.04 -3.63
N LEU A 211 6.39 15.97 -2.44
CA LEU A 211 6.09 14.92 -1.47
C LEU A 211 4.72 15.15 -0.83
N ALA A 212 3.88 14.12 -0.79
CA ALA A 212 2.56 14.19 -0.14
C ALA A 212 2.68 14.36 1.40
N TYR A 213 3.74 13.80 2.00
CA TYR A 213 3.99 13.83 3.44
C TYR A 213 5.45 14.19 3.75
N PRO A 214 5.90 15.42 3.51
CA PRO A 214 7.31 15.79 3.71
C PRO A 214 7.77 15.58 5.14
N ASP A 215 6.93 15.89 6.14
CA ASP A 215 7.27 15.77 7.56
C ASP A 215 7.34 14.32 8.06
N SER A 216 6.58 13.41 7.47
CA SER A 216 6.56 12.00 7.88
C SER A 216 7.80 11.22 7.45
N GLN A 217 8.48 11.66 6.41
CA GLN A 217 9.74 11.05 5.97
C GLN A 217 10.92 11.49 6.86
N LEU A 218 10.88 12.72 7.38
CA LEU A 218 11.86 13.22 8.34
C LEU A 218 11.75 12.51 9.70
N VAL A 219 10.53 12.14 10.12
CA VAL A 219 10.28 11.47 11.42
C VAL A 219 10.60 9.97 11.37
N ARG A 220 10.56 9.31 10.21
CA ARG A 220 10.90 7.87 10.12
C ARG A 220 12.38 7.54 10.32
N GLY A 221 13.27 8.53 10.15
CA GLY A 221 14.70 8.37 10.39
C GLY A 221 15.16 8.62 11.84
N GLU A 222 14.29 9.15 12.72
CA GLU A 222 14.69 9.60 14.05
C GLU A 222 13.85 9.06 15.21
N LEU A 223 13.02 8.03 15.00
CA LEU A 223 12.39 7.34 16.12
C LEU A 223 13.35 6.29 16.70
N ASP A 224 14.49 6.75 17.22
CA ASP A 224 15.17 6.09 18.32
C ASP A 224 14.30 6.30 19.56
N TYR A 225 13.64 5.23 19.97
CA TYR A 225 12.85 5.17 21.18
C TYR A 225 13.81 5.16 22.39
N ASP A 226 14.30 6.31 22.79
CA ASP A 226 14.74 6.48 24.17
C ASP A 226 13.49 6.65 25.05
N ALA A 227 13.07 5.53 25.61
CA ALA A 227 11.88 5.41 26.46
C ALA A 227 11.99 6.15 27.82
N ALA A 228 12.96 7.06 27.98
CA ALA A 228 13.26 7.71 29.25
C ALA A 228 12.92 9.22 29.31
N ASP A 229 12.66 9.90 28.19
CA ASP A 229 12.34 11.32 28.22
C ASP A 229 11.07 11.67 27.45
N ASN A 230 9.98 11.86 28.18
CA ASN A 230 8.70 12.36 27.70
C ASN A 230 8.79 13.81 27.21
N ALA A 231 9.33 14.06 26.02
CA ALA A 231 9.25 15.39 25.42
C ALA A 231 9.28 15.39 23.86
N PRO A 232 8.13 15.18 23.19
CA PRO A 232 8.04 15.39 21.74
C PRO A 232 8.24 16.87 21.32
N ILE A 233 8.18 17.80 22.28
CA ILE A 233 8.17 19.25 21.99
C ILE A 233 9.58 19.85 21.85
N LYS A 234 10.59 19.28 22.51
CA LYS A 234 11.97 19.79 22.43
C LYS A 234 12.68 19.49 21.10
N GLN A 235 12.27 18.44 20.40
CA GLN A 235 12.84 18.12 19.08
C GLN A 235 12.34 19.07 17.99
N LEU A 236 11.07 19.49 18.02
CA LEU A 236 10.55 20.48 17.07
C LEU A 236 11.22 21.86 17.18
N GLU A 237 11.70 22.23 18.34
CA GLU A 237 12.43 23.51 18.51
C GLU A 237 13.87 23.45 17.98
N ARG A 238 14.49 22.27 17.96
CA ARG A 238 15.81 22.06 17.37
C ARG A 238 15.82 22.25 15.84
N PHE A 239 14.72 21.89 15.18
CA PHE A 239 14.55 22.09 13.73
C PHE A 239 14.20 23.54 13.35
N LYS A 240 13.62 24.32 14.26
CA LYS A 240 13.34 25.76 14.00
C LYS A 240 14.58 26.65 14.01
N THR A 241 15.69 26.19 14.55
CA THR A 241 16.95 26.94 14.60
C THR A 241 17.92 26.65 13.45
N TYR A 242 17.61 25.73 12.54
CA TYR A 242 18.33 25.62 11.29
C TYR A 242 17.77 26.65 10.28
N ASN A 243 18.09 27.92 10.57
CA ASN A 243 17.75 29.01 9.67
C ASN A 243 18.50 28.87 8.36
N ALA A 244 17.76 28.86 7.27
CA ALA A 244 18.19 28.87 5.88
C ALA A 244 19.05 30.09 5.47
N THR A 245 19.62 30.82 6.43
CA THR A 245 20.39 32.05 6.17
C THR A 245 21.90 31.84 6.06
N GLU A 246 22.43 30.67 6.43
CA GLU A 246 23.88 30.43 6.39
C GLU A 246 24.38 29.68 5.14
N TYR A 247 23.51 29.20 4.28
CA TYR A 247 23.89 28.56 3.00
C TYR A 247 23.62 29.42 1.77
N ARG A 248 23.96 30.70 1.86
CA ARG A 248 24.02 31.55 0.67
C ARG A 248 25.48 31.75 0.22
N GLN A 249 26.07 30.69 -0.31
CA GLN A 249 27.09 30.87 -1.36
C GLN A 249 26.80 29.87 -2.47
N PRO A 250 26.49 30.34 -3.70
CA PRO A 250 26.43 29.45 -4.83
C PRO A 250 27.84 28.92 -5.07
N ILE A 251 28.02 27.60 -4.98
CA ILE A 251 29.22 26.93 -5.48
C ILE A 251 29.12 27.02 -7.02
N THR A 252 29.45 28.16 -7.55
CA THR A 252 29.72 28.35 -8.98
C THR A 252 31.16 27.92 -9.23
N GLY A 253 31.36 26.66 -9.50
CA GLY A 253 32.61 26.11 -9.94
C GLY A 253 32.45 24.63 -10.20
N ALA A 254 32.46 24.23 -11.48
CA ALA A 254 32.68 22.84 -11.84
C ALA A 254 33.97 22.40 -11.15
N VAL A 255 33.85 21.42 -10.23
CA VAL A 255 35.01 20.77 -9.62
C VAL A 255 35.78 20.13 -10.77
N LYS A 256 36.94 20.70 -11.10
CA LYS A 256 37.83 20.14 -12.12
C LYS A 256 38.28 18.74 -11.64
N LEU A 257 38.29 17.78 -12.56
CA LEU A 257 38.74 16.40 -12.30
C LEU A 257 40.16 16.35 -11.68
N GLU A 258 40.95 17.39 -11.84
CA GLU A 258 42.31 17.56 -11.31
C GLU A 258 42.35 17.57 -9.77
N ASN A 259 41.26 17.84 -9.09
CA ASN A 259 41.15 17.87 -7.62
C ASN A 259 40.51 16.60 -7.02
N ALA A 260 40.23 15.58 -7.85
CA ALA A 260 39.81 14.27 -7.34
C ALA A 260 41.05 13.62 -6.70
N VAL A 261 40.98 13.38 -5.39
CA VAL A 261 42.00 12.57 -4.72
C VAL A 261 42.03 11.21 -5.40
N PRO A 262 43.18 10.79 -6.00
CA PRO A 262 43.26 9.49 -6.61
C PRO A 262 43.01 8.43 -5.53
N VAL A 263 41.88 7.76 -5.60
CA VAL A 263 41.62 6.57 -4.79
C VAL A 263 42.55 5.49 -5.33
N SER A 264 43.69 5.25 -4.64
CA SER A 264 44.46 4.04 -4.89
C SER A 264 43.46 2.87 -4.74
N LYS A 265 43.35 2.02 -5.77
CA LYS A 265 42.69 0.74 -5.62
C LYS A 265 43.45 -0.01 -4.51
N THR A 266 42.95 0.06 -3.30
CA THR A 266 43.35 -0.89 -2.27
C THR A 266 42.89 -2.22 -2.83
N GLU A 267 43.83 -3.07 -3.27
CA GLU A 267 43.52 -4.47 -3.52
C GLU A 267 42.82 -4.94 -2.24
N VAL A 268 41.56 -5.36 -2.36
CA VAL A 268 40.88 -6.05 -1.27
C VAL A 268 41.71 -7.30 -1.06
N VAL A 269 42.54 -7.25 -0.02
CA VAL A 269 43.46 -8.30 0.30
C VAL A 269 42.63 -9.56 0.47
N LYS A 270 42.94 -10.61 -0.29
CA LYS A 270 42.33 -11.93 -0.19
C LYS A 270 42.59 -12.60 1.18
N GLU A 271 43.12 -11.88 2.15
CA GLU A 271 43.51 -12.36 3.49
C GLU A 271 42.36 -12.72 4.42
N ASN A 272 41.07 -12.45 4.07
CA ASN A 272 39.98 -12.73 4.99
C ASN A 272 39.43 -14.17 4.91
N ALA A 273 39.86 -14.98 3.97
CA ALA A 273 39.45 -16.39 3.88
C ALA A 273 40.01 -17.28 4.97
N ASP A 274 41.11 -16.89 5.63
CA ASP A 274 41.90 -17.77 6.51
C ASP A 274 41.93 -17.37 8.00
N ARG A 275 41.15 -16.37 8.44
CA ARG A 275 41.04 -16.07 9.88
C ARG A 275 39.65 -16.47 10.39
N PRO A 276 39.51 -17.66 10.99
CA PRO A 276 38.29 -18.06 11.65
C PRO A 276 37.98 -17.08 12.77
N GLY A 277 36.85 -16.36 12.67
CA GLY A 277 36.35 -15.47 13.72
C GLY A 277 36.36 -13.97 13.41
N LYS A 278 36.82 -13.54 12.23
CA LYS A 278 36.68 -12.11 11.86
C LYS A 278 35.21 -11.78 11.53
N ILE A 279 34.68 -10.77 12.21
CA ILE A 279 33.33 -10.25 11.99
C ILE A 279 33.45 -8.98 11.16
N THR A 280 32.71 -8.93 10.07
CA THR A 280 32.71 -7.75 9.17
C THR A 280 31.31 -7.24 8.95
N LYS A 281 31.10 -5.93 9.10
CA LYS A 281 29.89 -5.22 8.73
C LYS A 281 30.07 -4.62 7.34
N VAL A 282 29.07 -4.81 6.49
CA VAL A 282 29.00 -4.23 5.15
C VAL A 282 27.76 -3.36 5.09
N ASP A 283 27.94 -2.05 4.91
CA ASP A 283 26.87 -1.10 4.74
C ASP A 283 26.75 -0.73 3.25
N ILE A 284 25.55 -0.87 2.70
CA ILE A 284 25.26 -0.63 1.29
C ILE A 284 24.23 0.46 1.18
N ILE A 285 24.61 1.64 0.69
CA ILE A 285 23.68 2.74 0.44
C ILE A 285 23.33 2.74 -1.04
N THR A 286 22.04 2.53 -1.36
CA THR A 286 21.55 2.44 -2.74
C THR A 286 20.17 3.07 -2.91
N ARG A 287 19.62 3.04 -4.12
CA ARG A 287 18.24 3.47 -4.41
C ARG A 287 17.25 2.43 -3.86
N SER A 288 16.10 2.89 -3.35
CA SER A 288 15.04 2.02 -2.85
C SER A 288 14.55 1.03 -3.92
N SER A 289 14.49 1.47 -5.18
CA SER A 289 14.07 0.64 -6.33
C SER A 289 14.97 -0.58 -6.60
N ARG A 290 16.21 -0.58 -6.10
CA ARG A 290 17.16 -1.68 -6.28
C ARG A 290 17.25 -2.63 -5.08
N PHE A 291 16.54 -2.35 -4.01
CA PHE A 291 16.62 -3.14 -2.78
C PHE A 291 16.20 -4.61 -2.98
N GLU A 292 15.12 -4.87 -3.70
CA GLU A 292 14.66 -6.26 -3.90
C GLU A 292 15.65 -7.07 -4.75
N ALA A 293 16.29 -6.45 -5.75
CA ALA A 293 17.35 -7.10 -6.51
C ALA A 293 18.57 -7.41 -5.63
N LEU A 294 18.96 -6.47 -4.77
CA LEU A 294 20.04 -6.67 -3.80
C LEU A 294 19.72 -7.82 -2.83
N LYS A 295 18.55 -7.82 -2.24
CA LYS A 295 18.07 -8.85 -1.32
C LYS A 295 18.08 -10.24 -1.97
N HIS A 296 17.66 -10.33 -3.23
CA HIS A 296 17.70 -11.59 -3.98
C HIS A 296 19.12 -12.12 -4.14
N GLU A 297 20.06 -11.29 -4.59
CA GLU A 297 21.46 -11.70 -4.76
C GLU A 297 22.15 -12.03 -3.43
N MET A 298 21.82 -11.34 -2.35
CA MET A 298 22.31 -11.64 -1.00
C MET A 298 21.82 -13.01 -0.51
N ASN A 299 20.56 -13.33 -0.72
CA ASN A 299 20.01 -14.64 -0.36
C ASN A 299 20.69 -15.79 -1.12
N LEU A 300 21.04 -15.58 -2.40
CA LEU A 300 21.75 -16.60 -3.21
C LEU A 300 23.13 -16.96 -2.66
N ILE A 301 23.80 -16.05 -1.98
CA ILE A 301 25.11 -16.29 -1.36
C ILE A 301 25.02 -16.70 0.12
N GLY A 302 23.77 -16.90 0.64
CA GLY A 302 23.54 -17.36 2.01
C GLY A 302 23.52 -16.26 3.06
N VAL A 303 23.36 -14.99 2.68
CA VAL A 303 23.10 -13.88 3.61
C VAL A 303 21.61 -13.81 3.87
N THR A 304 21.18 -14.18 5.10
CA THR A 304 19.77 -14.23 5.52
C THR A 304 19.37 -13.03 6.38
N GLY A 305 20.32 -12.44 7.11
CA GLY A 305 20.11 -11.31 8.02
C GLY A 305 20.56 -9.99 7.41
N MET A 306 19.62 -9.03 7.28
CA MET A 306 19.90 -7.67 6.83
C MET A 306 19.08 -6.68 7.65
N THR A 307 19.68 -5.56 8.05
CA THR A 307 18.97 -4.40 8.61
C THR A 307 18.83 -3.36 7.52
N VAL A 308 17.62 -2.80 7.34
CA VAL A 308 17.32 -1.86 6.27
C VAL A 308 16.78 -0.56 6.86
N THR A 309 17.44 0.54 6.56
CA THR A 309 17.08 1.88 7.02
C THR A 309 16.85 2.79 5.82
N ASN A 310 15.77 3.57 5.83
CA ASN A 310 15.56 4.61 4.82
C ASN A 310 16.42 5.83 5.17
N VAL A 311 17.24 6.27 4.22
CA VAL A 311 18.16 7.40 4.42
C VAL A 311 17.98 8.44 3.30
N LEU A 312 18.32 9.68 3.59
CA LEU A 312 18.37 10.74 2.60
C LEU A 312 19.83 10.98 2.21
N GLY A 313 20.12 10.87 0.93
CA GLY A 313 21.48 11.08 0.40
C GLY A 313 21.60 12.36 -0.39
N CYS A 314 22.66 13.13 -0.10
CA CYS A 314 23.06 14.28 -0.91
C CYS A 314 24.41 13.99 -1.58
N GLY A 315 24.58 14.38 -2.84
CA GLY A 315 25.83 14.12 -3.56
C GLY A 315 25.85 14.72 -4.98
N ILE A 316 26.74 14.19 -5.83
CA ILE A 316 26.92 14.64 -7.22
C ILE A 316 25.66 14.41 -8.07
N GLN A 317 24.81 13.47 -7.69
CA GLN A 317 23.49 13.31 -8.26
C GLN A 317 22.67 14.54 -7.86
N LYS A 318 22.58 15.50 -8.77
CA LYS A 318 21.73 16.68 -8.56
C LYS A 318 20.30 16.22 -8.44
N GLY A 319 19.61 16.64 -7.37
CA GLY A 319 18.16 16.50 -7.25
C GLY A 319 17.43 17.13 -8.43
N ARG A 320 16.19 16.76 -8.64
CA ARG A 320 15.33 17.43 -9.63
C ARG A 320 14.99 18.82 -9.10
N THR A 321 14.91 19.81 -9.99
CA THR A 321 14.38 21.12 -9.65
C THR A 321 12.88 20.99 -9.49
N GLU A 322 12.37 21.22 -8.29
CA GLU A 322 10.94 21.23 -8.00
C GLU A 322 10.41 22.67 -8.00
N TYR A 323 9.12 22.83 -8.32
CA TYR A 323 8.46 24.12 -8.30
C TYR A 323 7.44 24.18 -7.18
N TYR A 324 7.68 24.99 -6.17
CA TYR A 324 6.70 25.28 -5.14
C TYR A 324 6.09 26.67 -5.37
N ARG A 325 4.79 26.73 -5.65
CA ARG A 325 4.06 27.98 -6.00
C ARG A 325 4.73 28.82 -7.10
N GLY A 326 5.29 28.13 -8.10
CA GLY A 326 5.99 28.79 -9.21
C GLY A 326 7.43 29.18 -8.93
N THR A 327 7.96 28.91 -7.74
CA THR A 327 9.36 29.14 -7.38
C THR A 327 10.14 27.82 -7.47
N ALA A 328 11.23 27.82 -8.22
CA ALA A 328 12.10 26.64 -8.32
C ALA A 328 12.78 26.36 -6.97
N VAL A 329 12.61 25.15 -6.45
CA VAL A 329 13.27 24.67 -5.23
C VAL A 329 14.21 23.55 -5.63
N GLU A 330 15.49 23.67 -5.36
CA GLU A 330 16.46 22.60 -5.57
C GLU A 330 16.39 21.61 -4.40
N MET A 331 15.84 20.42 -4.65
CA MET A 331 15.90 19.31 -3.68
C MET A 331 17.28 18.65 -3.78
N ASN A 332 18.12 18.89 -2.80
CA ASN A 332 19.48 18.32 -2.74
C ASN A 332 19.54 16.96 -2.06
N LEU A 333 18.44 16.47 -1.46
CA LEU A 333 18.34 15.21 -0.74
C LEU A 333 17.49 14.22 -1.54
N LEU A 334 18.06 13.06 -1.83
CA LEU A 334 17.38 11.98 -2.56
C LEU A 334 17.10 10.80 -1.63
N PRO A 335 15.91 10.19 -1.69
CA PRO A 335 15.60 9.00 -0.91
C PRO A 335 16.49 7.83 -1.33
N LYS A 336 17.07 7.15 -0.35
CA LYS A 336 17.90 5.96 -0.50
C LYS A 336 17.60 4.96 0.59
N VAL A 337 18.10 3.74 0.45
CA VAL A 337 18.13 2.76 1.52
C VAL A 337 19.58 2.45 1.90
N GLU A 338 19.81 2.31 3.18
CA GLU A 338 21.02 1.77 3.76
C GLU A 338 20.72 0.34 4.21
N VAL A 339 21.51 -0.59 3.73
CA VAL A 339 21.41 -2.02 4.04
C VAL A 339 22.65 -2.44 4.79
N GLU A 340 22.49 -2.79 6.04
CA GLU A 340 23.54 -3.26 6.92
C GLU A 340 23.54 -4.79 6.96
N ILE A 341 24.69 -5.38 6.72
CA ILE A 341 24.91 -6.83 6.72
C ILE A 341 26.10 -7.14 7.59
N VAL A 342 25.96 -8.07 8.53
CA VAL A 342 27.10 -8.55 9.35
C VAL A 342 27.40 -9.98 8.95
N VAL A 343 28.63 -10.23 8.49
CA VAL A 343 29.05 -11.55 7.99
C VAL A 343 30.26 -12.08 8.72
N THR A 344 30.30 -13.41 8.83
CA THR A 344 31.42 -14.18 9.37
C THR A 344 31.79 -15.36 8.48
N LYS A 345 30.80 -16.07 7.94
CA LYS A 345 30.96 -17.26 7.09
C LYS A 345 31.06 -16.93 5.62
N VAL A 346 30.23 -15.94 5.17
CA VAL A 346 30.21 -15.52 3.78
C VAL A 346 31.41 -14.59 3.55
N PRO A 347 32.26 -14.86 2.55
CA PRO A 347 33.38 -13.98 2.23
C PRO A 347 32.89 -12.58 1.85
N VAL A 348 33.52 -11.54 2.39
CA VAL A 348 33.17 -10.14 2.10
C VAL A 348 33.26 -9.83 0.59
N ALA A 349 34.20 -10.46 -0.10
CA ALA A 349 34.36 -10.32 -1.54
C ALA A 349 33.12 -10.80 -2.31
N ASP A 350 32.48 -11.88 -1.84
CA ASP A 350 31.25 -12.41 -2.47
C ASP A 350 30.05 -11.49 -2.20
N VAL A 351 29.96 -10.91 -0.99
CA VAL A 351 28.95 -9.90 -0.66
C VAL A 351 29.09 -8.66 -1.57
N ILE A 352 30.32 -8.17 -1.76
CA ILE A 352 30.59 -7.03 -2.64
C ILE A 352 30.26 -7.37 -4.09
N ALA A 353 30.64 -8.56 -4.58
CA ALA A 353 30.36 -8.99 -5.95
C ALA A 353 28.85 -9.13 -6.21
N ALA A 354 28.11 -9.72 -5.27
CA ALA A 354 26.66 -9.85 -5.34
C ALA A 354 25.97 -8.47 -5.32
N ALA A 355 26.41 -7.56 -4.44
CA ALA A 355 25.91 -6.20 -4.41
C ALA A 355 26.16 -5.45 -5.73
N GLN A 356 27.39 -5.55 -6.27
CA GLN A 356 27.71 -4.93 -7.55
C GLN A 356 26.86 -5.50 -8.69
N LYS A 357 26.65 -6.81 -8.72
CA LYS A 357 25.78 -7.45 -9.72
C LYS A 357 24.36 -6.94 -9.67
N ALA A 358 23.79 -6.77 -8.47
CA ALA A 358 22.42 -6.29 -8.28
C ALA A 358 22.24 -4.79 -8.58
N LEU A 359 23.25 -3.98 -8.23
CA LEU A 359 23.09 -2.53 -8.16
C LEU A 359 23.66 -1.78 -9.37
N TYR A 360 24.59 -2.40 -10.11
CA TYR A 360 25.26 -1.73 -11.22
C TYR A 360 24.31 -1.43 -12.37
N THR A 361 24.23 -0.16 -12.74
CA THR A 361 23.50 0.33 -13.93
C THR A 361 24.40 1.13 -14.87
N GLY A 362 25.64 1.44 -14.44
CA GLY A 362 26.54 2.30 -15.17
C GLY A 362 26.24 3.80 -15.04
N ASN A 363 25.25 4.17 -14.23
CA ASN A 363 24.84 5.56 -14.02
C ASN A 363 25.22 6.07 -12.63
N ILE A 364 25.36 7.39 -12.51
CA ILE A 364 25.53 8.05 -11.21
C ILE A 364 24.31 7.74 -10.33
N GLY A 365 24.58 7.26 -9.10
CA GLY A 365 23.52 6.95 -8.13
C GLY A 365 23.34 5.46 -7.84
N ASP A 366 24.14 4.56 -8.43
CA ASP A 366 24.09 3.12 -8.16
C ASP A 366 24.38 2.76 -6.68
N GLY A 367 25.05 3.66 -5.96
CA GLY A 367 25.24 3.49 -4.52
C GLY A 367 26.72 3.44 -4.12
N LYS A 368 26.94 3.13 -2.84
CA LYS A 368 28.26 2.93 -2.25
C LYS A 368 28.22 1.76 -1.27
N ILE A 369 29.33 1.05 -1.16
CA ILE A 369 29.52 -0.07 -0.23
C ILE A 369 30.63 0.33 0.72
N PHE A 370 30.38 0.26 2.02
CA PHE A 370 31.33 0.51 3.07
C PHE A 370 31.57 -0.80 3.83
N VAL A 371 32.81 -1.04 4.21
CA VAL A 371 33.23 -2.27 4.91
C VAL A 371 33.91 -1.90 6.20
N TYR A 372 33.40 -2.44 7.32
CA TYR A 372 33.92 -2.15 8.65
C TYR A 372 34.29 -3.43 9.38
N ASP A 373 35.37 -3.39 10.16
CA ASP A 373 35.69 -4.44 11.12
C ASP A 373 34.81 -4.24 12.36
N VAL A 374 34.14 -5.31 12.79
CA VAL A 374 33.30 -5.31 14.01
C VAL A 374 34.10 -5.93 15.13
N GLU A 375 34.29 -5.20 16.21
CA GLU A 375 35.08 -5.65 17.36
C GLU A 375 34.39 -6.80 18.09
N ASN A 376 33.09 -6.72 18.32
CA ASN A 376 32.29 -7.75 18.96
C ASN A 376 30.81 -7.66 18.57
N VAL A 377 30.10 -8.79 18.70
CA VAL A 377 28.62 -8.88 18.55
C VAL A 377 28.11 -9.65 19.75
N VAL A 378 27.00 -9.17 20.34
CA VAL A 378 26.34 -9.82 21.47
C VAL A 378 24.90 -10.14 21.11
N LYS A 379 24.51 -11.41 21.22
CA LYS A 379 23.13 -11.85 21.03
C LYS A 379 22.32 -11.57 22.28
N VAL A 380 21.41 -10.58 22.23
CA VAL A 380 20.69 -10.10 23.42
C VAL A 380 19.91 -11.21 24.13
N ARG A 381 19.31 -12.15 23.36
CA ARG A 381 18.49 -13.23 23.91
C ARG A 381 19.29 -14.23 24.76
N THR A 382 20.51 -14.57 24.33
CA THR A 382 21.29 -15.66 24.94
C THR A 382 22.55 -15.19 25.65
N GLY A 383 23.01 -13.96 25.39
CA GLY A 383 24.28 -13.42 25.88
C GLY A 383 25.50 -13.95 25.16
N GLU A 384 25.36 -14.75 24.11
CA GLU A 384 26.45 -15.24 23.27
C GLU A 384 27.18 -14.08 22.63
N GLN A 385 28.50 -14.21 22.47
CA GLN A 385 29.38 -13.17 21.95
C GLN A 385 30.20 -13.65 20.74
N GLY A 386 30.64 -12.67 19.94
CA GLY A 386 31.51 -12.92 18.81
C GLY A 386 30.86 -13.80 17.75
N TYR A 387 31.63 -14.78 17.25
CA TYR A 387 31.19 -15.70 16.20
C TYR A 387 29.90 -16.47 16.56
N ALA A 388 29.78 -16.93 17.81
CA ALA A 388 28.62 -17.70 18.29
C ALA A 388 27.31 -16.88 18.24
N ALA A 389 27.39 -15.55 18.48
CA ALA A 389 26.25 -14.69 18.45
C ALA A 389 25.57 -14.57 17.05
N LEU A 390 26.30 -14.86 15.98
CA LEU A 390 25.85 -14.78 14.59
C LEU A 390 25.45 -16.14 14.00
N GLN A 391 25.51 -17.22 14.80
CA GLN A 391 25.02 -18.51 14.35
C GLN A 391 23.50 -18.58 14.56
N GLU A 392 22.76 -18.94 13.49
CA GLU A 392 21.38 -19.36 13.64
C GLU A 392 21.37 -20.78 14.23
N GLU A 393 20.61 -20.96 15.31
CA GLU A 393 20.22 -22.30 15.71
C GLU A 393 19.36 -22.85 14.58
N ASP A 394 19.65 -24.07 14.11
CA ASP A 394 18.75 -24.82 13.23
C ASP A 394 17.40 -24.96 13.95
N VAL A 395 16.53 -24.00 13.74
CA VAL A 395 15.12 -24.13 14.14
C VAL A 395 14.53 -25.12 13.17
N ALA A 396 14.57 -26.40 13.56
CA ALA A 396 13.76 -27.42 12.93
C ALA A 396 12.32 -26.88 12.93
N LEU A 397 11.78 -26.65 11.74
CA LEU A 397 10.37 -26.32 11.54
C LEU A 397 9.55 -27.49 12.10
N ALA A 398 9.00 -27.30 13.31
CA ALA A 398 8.03 -28.20 13.92
C ALA A 398 6.63 -27.81 13.45
#